data_d8c6cca37dd1a65656435cab070df0e7
#
_entry.id   d8c6cca37dd1a65656435cab070df0e7
#
_cell.length_a   1.000
_cell.length_b   1.000
_cell.length_c   1.000
_cell.angle_alpha   90.00
_cell.angle_beta   90.00
_cell.angle_gamma   90.00
#
_symmetry.space_group_name_H-M   'P 1'
#
loop_
_entity.id
_entity.type
_entity.pdbx_description
1 polymer ?
#
loop_
_entity_poly.entity_id
_entity_poly.type
_entity_poly.pdbx_seq_one_letter_code
_entity_poly.pdbx_strand_id
1 'polypeptide(L)'
;KAMEKEAWIVITGWTPHWMFDRYPLKFLHDPKGTYGNVESIYVVGWKGFTEKDPFAAKFFSNIKFTTEEISSLMKALKDARMDEEDLVRKWRDEHRELVESWIPES
;
A
#
# COMPACT_ATOMS: atom_id res chain seq x y z
N LYS A 1 -7.06 -20.45 -10.54
CA LYS A 1 -7.62 -21.80 -10.83
C LYS A 1 -8.41 -22.39 -9.63
N ALA A 2 -7.84 -22.42 -8.40
CA ALA A 2 -8.56 -22.94 -7.24
C ALA A 2 -9.83 -22.14 -6.90
N MET A 3 -9.76 -20.80 -7.00
CA MET A 3 -10.91 -19.92 -6.76
C MET A 3 -12.01 -20.11 -7.81
N GLU A 4 -11.65 -20.32 -9.07
CA GLU A 4 -12.61 -20.59 -10.16
C GLU A 4 -13.33 -21.92 -9.98
N LYS A 5 -12.68 -22.89 -9.34
CA LYS A 5 -13.22 -24.23 -9.07
C LYS A 5 -13.91 -24.34 -7.71
N GLU A 6 -14.03 -23.25 -6.97
CA GLU A 6 -14.54 -23.24 -5.57
C GLU A 6 -13.80 -24.23 -4.65
N ALA A 7 -12.56 -24.57 -4.99
CA ALA A 7 -11.73 -25.46 -4.20
C ALA A 7 -11.12 -24.74 -3.00
N TRP A 8 -11.00 -25.43 -1.89
CA TRP A 8 -10.30 -24.91 -0.73
C TRP A 8 -8.81 -24.78 -1.00
N ILE A 9 -8.25 -23.62 -0.63
CA ILE A 9 -6.83 -23.37 -0.77
C ILE A 9 -6.33 -22.55 0.43
N VAL A 10 -5.14 -22.88 0.89
CA VAL A 10 -4.40 -22.11 1.89
C VAL A 10 -3.08 -21.70 1.27
N ILE A 11 -2.75 -20.44 1.36
CA ILE A 11 -1.51 -19.88 0.84
C ILE A 11 -0.84 -19.03 1.92
N THR A 12 0.47 -18.87 1.83
CA THR A 12 1.18 -17.83 2.57
C THR A 12 1.09 -16.53 1.80
N GLY A 13 0.90 -15.44 2.52
CA GLY A 13 0.78 -14.12 1.92
C GLY A 13 1.04 -13.02 2.92
N TRP A 14 1.00 -11.82 2.46
CA TRP A 14 1.18 -10.62 3.28
C TRP A 14 0.27 -9.50 2.77
N THR A 15 0.05 -8.52 3.61
CA THR A 15 -0.69 -7.31 3.26
C THR A 15 0.20 -6.07 3.54
N PRO A 16 0.16 -5.00 2.72
CA PRO A 16 -0.73 -4.83 1.56
C PRO A 16 -0.29 -5.64 0.35
N HIS A 17 -1.24 -6.17 -0.41
CA HIS A 17 -0.99 -6.90 -1.65
C HIS A 17 -2.25 -6.88 -2.54
N TRP A 18 -2.06 -6.79 -3.85
CA TRP A 18 -3.15 -6.75 -4.84
C TRP A 18 -4.11 -7.94 -4.75
N MET A 19 -3.65 -9.10 -4.24
CA MET A 19 -4.48 -10.31 -4.15
C MET A 19 -5.70 -10.12 -3.23
N PHE A 20 -5.61 -9.28 -2.20
CA PHE A 20 -6.71 -9.03 -1.27
C PHE A 20 -7.80 -8.15 -1.85
N ASP A 21 -7.47 -7.34 -2.87
CA ASP A 21 -8.46 -6.60 -3.62
C ASP A 21 -9.10 -7.46 -4.73
N ARG A 22 -8.35 -8.41 -5.27
CA ARG A 22 -8.81 -9.26 -6.37
C ARG A 22 -9.63 -10.47 -5.94
N TYR A 23 -9.33 -11.06 -4.79
CA TYR A 23 -9.94 -12.29 -4.29
C TYR A 23 -10.50 -12.11 -2.88
N PRO A 24 -11.62 -12.77 -2.55
CA PRO A 24 -12.21 -12.74 -1.21
C PRO A 24 -11.39 -13.61 -0.24
N LEU A 25 -10.20 -13.15 0.11
CA LEU A 25 -9.29 -13.83 1.02
C LEU A 25 -9.53 -13.38 2.46
N LYS A 26 -9.24 -14.27 3.40
CA LYS A 26 -9.20 -13.92 4.82
C LYS A 26 -7.98 -14.53 5.49
N PHE A 27 -7.46 -13.82 6.47
CA PHE A 27 -6.39 -14.36 7.31
C PHE A 27 -6.93 -15.43 8.25
N LEU A 28 -6.17 -16.51 8.38
CA LEU A 28 -6.40 -17.50 9.42
C LEU A 28 -5.77 -17.03 10.72
N HIS A 29 -6.36 -17.43 11.83
CA HIS A 29 -5.81 -17.14 13.14
C HIS A 29 -4.48 -17.90 13.34
N ASP A 30 -3.46 -17.20 13.82
CA ASP A 30 -2.13 -17.74 14.15
C ASP A 30 -1.94 -17.71 15.67
N PRO A 31 -2.47 -18.70 16.41
CA PRO A 31 -2.48 -18.67 17.87
C PRO A 31 -1.09 -18.80 18.50
N LYS A 32 -0.13 -19.35 17.74
CA LYS A 32 1.26 -19.52 18.19
C LYS A 32 2.18 -18.35 17.82
N GLY A 33 1.67 -17.37 17.05
CA GLY A 33 2.45 -16.24 16.57
C GLY A 33 3.65 -16.63 15.69
N THR A 34 3.52 -17.75 14.96
CA THR A 34 4.61 -18.33 14.15
C THR A 34 5.08 -17.36 13.05
N TYR A 35 4.16 -16.55 12.51
CA TYR A 35 4.45 -15.56 11.47
C TYR A 35 4.83 -14.17 12.02
N GLY A 36 5.00 -14.05 13.34
CA GLY A 36 5.42 -12.80 13.97
C GLY A 36 4.29 -11.80 14.21
N ASN A 37 4.66 -10.57 14.50
CA ASN A 37 3.73 -9.48 14.75
C ASN A 37 3.44 -8.69 13.47
N VAL A 38 2.47 -7.77 13.57
CA VAL A 38 2.18 -6.82 12.50
C VAL A 38 3.41 -5.96 12.22
N GLU A 39 3.80 -5.90 10.95
CA GLU A 39 4.89 -5.07 10.46
C GLU A 39 4.33 -3.82 9.77
N SER A 40 5.13 -2.78 9.75
CA SER A 40 4.78 -1.52 9.10
C SER A 40 5.73 -1.23 7.95
N ILE A 41 5.21 -0.53 6.93
CA ILE A 41 6.03 -0.01 5.82
C ILE A 41 6.51 1.38 6.21
N TYR A 42 7.81 1.62 6.06
CA TYR A 42 8.44 2.88 6.43
C TYR A 42 9.03 3.58 5.21
N VAL A 43 8.96 4.90 5.23
CA VAL A 43 9.81 5.73 4.36
C VAL A 43 11.15 5.92 5.05
N VAL A 44 12.24 5.63 4.35
CA VAL A 44 13.60 5.81 4.85
C VAL A 44 14.34 6.88 4.05
N GLY A 45 15.00 7.76 4.76
CA GLY A 45 15.85 8.80 4.19
C GLY A 45 17.29 8.69 4.71
N TRP A 46 18.21 9.42 4.12
CA TRP A 46 19.57 9.50 4.64
C TRP A 46 19.62 10.33 5.94
N LYS A 47 20.63 10.08 6.75
CA LYS A 47 20.84 10.81 8.01
C LYS A 47 21.08 12.29 7.74
N GLY A 48 20.24 13.16 8.33
CA GLY A 48 20.30 14.62 8.10
C GLY A 48 19.30 15.12 7.05
N PHE A 49 18.48 14.24 6.45
CA PHE A 49 17.46 14.66 5.47
C PHE A 49 16.46 15.66 6.06
N THR A 50 16.01 15.40 7.30
CA THR A 50 15.03 16.26 7.99
C THR A 50 15.53 17.67 8.21
N GLU A 51 16.82 17.82 8.53
CA GLU A 51 17.45 19.12 8.76
C GLU A 51 17.69 19.87 7.45
N LYS A 52 18.00 19.14 6.39
CA LYS A 52 18.28 19.73 5.08
C LYS A 52 17.01 20.19 4.36
N ASP A 53 15.97 19.39 4.42
CA ASP A 53 14.67 19.69 3.80
C ASP A 53 13.51 19.32 4.73
N PRO A 54 13.25 20.18 5.73
CA PRO A 54 12.18 19.90 6.70
C PRO A 54 10.79 19.87 6.07
N PHE A 55 10.54 20.59 4.99
CA PHE A 55 9.27 20.55 4.28
C PHE A 55 9.02 19.17 3.63
N ALA A 56 9.99 18.69 2.84
CA ALA A 56 9.91 17.38 2.23
C ALA A 56 9.83 16.26 3.29
N ALA A 57 10.62 16.35 4.35
CA ALA A 57 10.58 15.39 5.45
C ALA A 57 9.20 15.33 6.09
N LYS A 58 8.57 16.48 6.33
CA LYS A 58 7.21 16.56 6.87
C LYS A 58 6.18 15.99 5.91
N PHE A 59 6.29 16.30 4.62
CA PHE A 59 5.42 15.73 3.59
C PHE A 59 5.48 14.20 3.62
N PHE A 60 6.67 13.60 3.56
CA PHE A 60 6.82 12.15 3.62
C PHE A 60 6.29 11.54 4.92
N SER A 61 6.46 12.22 6.05
CA SER A 61 5.93 11.74 7.34
C SER A 61 4.40 11.80 7.43
N ASN A 62 3.76 12.65 6.65
CA ASN A 62 2.30 12.78 6.59
C ASN A 62 1.65 11.73 5.69
N ILE A 63 2.40 11.11 4.79
CA ILE A 63 1.85 10.09 3.88
C ILE A 63 1.33 8.91 4.70
N LYS A 64 0.05 8.63 4.55
CA LYS A 64 -0.61 7.47 5.17
C LYS A 64 -1.56 6.85 4.17
N PHE A 65 -1.42 5.55 4.00
CA PHE A 65 -2.34 4.74 3.23
C PHE A 65 -3.07 3.76 4.15
N THR A 66 -4.32 3.52 3.87
CA THR A 66 -4.98 2.33 4.39
C THR A 66 -4.47 1.10 3.63
N THR A 67 -4.64 -0.07 4.21
CA THR A 67 -4.29 -1.34 3.54
C THR A 67 -5.08 -1.51 2.25
N GLU A 68 -6.34 -1.11 2.24
CA GLU A 68 -7.23 -1.16 1.09
C GLU A 68 -6.76 -0.23 -0.03
N GLU A 69 -6.42 1.00 0.29
CA GLU A 69 -5.92 1.98 -0.69
C GLU A 69 -4.65 1.48 -1.39
N ILE A 70 -3.68 1.01 -0.63
CA ILE A 70 -2.42 0.56 -1.23
C ILE A 70 -2.59 -0.77 -1.99
N SER A 71 -3.44 -1.67 -1.52
CA SER A 71 -3.75 -2.93 -2.23
C SER A 71 -4.47 -2.66 -3.55
N SER A 72 -5.39 -1.70 -3.57
CA SER A 72 -6.08 -1.25 -4.78
C SER A 72 -5.11 -0.63 -5.80
N LEU A 73 -4.20 0.23 -5.32
CA LEU A 73 -3.16 0.82 -6.18
C LEU A 73 -2.23 -0.27 -6.75
N MET A 74 -1.82 -1.22 -5.94
CA MET A 74 -0.98 -2.34 -6.39
C MET A 74 -1.69 -3.20 -7.45
N LYS A 75 -2.99 -3.43 -7.29
CA LYS A 75 -3.79 -4.13 -8.30
C LYS A 75 -3.87 -3.33 -9.58
N ALA A 76 -4.14 -2.04 -9.50
CA ALA A 76 -4.21 -1.15 -10.66
C ALA A 76 -2.89 -1.14 -11.44
N LEU A 77 -1.74 -1.08 -10.74
CA LEU A 77 -0.41 -1.16 -11.34
C LEU A 77 -0.17 -2.51 -12.04
N LYS A 78 -0.61 -3.61 -11.43
CA LYS A 78 -0.46 -4.96 -12.00
C LYS A 78 -1.31 -5.16 -13.26
N ASP A 79 -2.54 -4.66 -13.27
CA ASP A 79 -3.50 -4.86 -14.35
C ASP A 79 -3.39 -3.78 -15.45
N ALA A 80 -2.61 -2.73 -15.23
CA ALA A 80 -2.47 -1.61 -16.15
C ALA A 80 -1.78 -1.99 -17.46
N ARG A 81 -2.30 -1.39 -18.55
CA ARG A 81 -1.70 -1.42 -19.89
C ARG A 81 -1.12 -0.05 -20.27
N MET A 82 -0.96 0.82 -19.31
CA MET A 82 -0.38 2.15 -19.45
C MET A 82 0.91 2.24 -18.65
N ASP A 83 1.66 3.30 -18.89
CA ASP A 83 2.87 3.58 -18.12
C ASP A 83 2.57 3.72 -16.63
N GLU A 84 3.42 3.18 -15.77
CA GLU A 84 3.24 3.20 -14.32
C GLU A 84 3.15 4.62 -13.76
N GLU A 85 3.95 5.54 -14.31
CA GLU A 85 3.95 6.94 -13.90
C GLU A 85 2.62 7.63 -14.23
N ASP A 86 2.08 7.37 -15.41
CA ASP A 86 0.77 7.92 -15.83
C ASP A 86 -0.37 7.36 -14.96
N LEU A 87 -0.29 6.08 -14.59
CA LEU A 87 -1.26 5.47 -13.69
C LEU A 87 -1.22 6.11 -12.30
N VAL A 88 -0.03 6.32 -11.75
CA VAL A 88 0.15 6.97 -10.46
C VAL A 88 -0.35 8.42 -10.49
N ARG A 89 -0.10 9.15 -11.58
CA ARG A 89 -0.64 10.51 -11.78
C ARG A 89 -2.16 10.50 -11.80
N LYS A 90 -2.77 9.55 -12.51
CA LYS A 90 -4.22 9.38 -12.54
C LYS A 90 -4.78 9.08 -11.14
N TRP A 91 -4.19 8.14 -10.44
CA TRP A 91 -4.57 7.80 -9.07
C TRP A 91 -4.50 9.01 -8.14
N ARG A 92 -3.41 9.79 -8.22
CA ARG A 92 -3.24 11.04 -7.47
C ARG A 92 -4.38 12.02 -7.74
N ASP A 93 -4.77 12.18 -9.01
CA ASP A 93 -5.82 13.13 -9.39
C ASP A 93 -7.21 12.68 -8.92
N GLU A 94 -7.44 11.37 -8.89
CA GLU A 94 -8.66 10.75 -8.34
C GLU A 94 -8.73 10.85 -6.80
N HIS A 95 -7.58 10.95 -6.13
CA HIS A 95 -7.45 11.03 -4.67
C HIS A 95 -6.88 12.39 -4.21
N ARG A 96 -7.21 13.45 -4.91
CA ARG A 96 -6.62 14.78 -4.71
C ARG A 96 -6.73 15.28 -3.27
N GLU A 97 -7.89 15.16 -2.64
CA GLU A 97 -8.08 15.59 -1.25
C GLU A 97 -7.16 14.86 -0.27
N LEU A 98 -6.99 13.56 -0.46
CA LEU A 98 -6.07 12.75 0.35
C LEU A 98 -4.63 13.23 0.16
N VAL A 99 -4.19 13.38 -1.07
CA VAL A 99 -2.81 13.81 -1.38
C VAL A 99 -2.54 15.22 -0.87
N GLU A 100 -3.48 16.14 -1.04
CA GLU A 100 -3.37 17.51 -0.52
C GLU A 100 -3.27 17.54 1.01
N SER A 101 -3.92 16.61 1.71
CA SER A 101 -3.82 16.50 3.17
C SER A 101 -2.40 16.14 3.67
N TRP A 102 -1.57 15.59 2.81
CA TRP A 102 -0.18 15.26 3.14
C TRP A 102 0.78 16.45 2.98
N ILE A 103 0.36 17.49 2.22
CA ILE A 103 1.19 18.66 1.97
C ILE A 103 1.25 19.51 3.25
N PRO A 104 2.46 19.78 3.80
CA PRO A 104 2.58 20.60 4.98
C PRO A 104 2.11 22.03 4.72
N GLU A 105 1.51 22.64 5.73
CA GLU A 105 1.28 24.09 5.72
C GLU A 105 2.62 24.81 5.72
N SER A 106 2.71 25.82 4.88
CA SER A 106 3.90 26.66 4.78
C SER A 106 3.99 27.70 5.90
#